data_526cf0c176a9906c9c250c10b53631e2
#
_entry.id   526cf0c176a9906c9c250c10b53631e2
#
_cell.length_a   1.000
_cell.length_b   1.000
_cell.length_c   1.000
_cell.angle_alpha   90.00
_cell.angle_beta   90.00
_cell.angle_gamma   90.00
#
_symmetry.space_group_name_H-M   'P 1'
#
loop_
_entity.id
_entity.type
_entity.pdbx_description
1 polymer ?
#
loop_
_entity_poly.entity_id
_entity_poly.type
_entity_poly.pdbx_seq_one_letter_code
_entity_poly.pdbx_strand_id
1 'polypeptide(L)'
;MTKIKVLFKIGYAYHKAAFDPVIDLMTRSEKYDLWFALDMEKKRHVIFDVPYQQPIIEEWENQGYRFTNETHGFDIVIAGDTLKNSKDYGKTMLCFLNHGTGIKNILYRNLARVPNDKYQIFVEGQHRVESLNTSGRIGKNEVHLIGLPKLDFYFQGRYDDREKILRKLGLDLNKKTVLYAPTYKPTSLYEIKNDIFEQTSDYNLIVKLHPYSWMGKFAPHRQHRIYERRVRKYPHAVLLPFEEYNIVPYYAVADTLISEASSTAFDFLALKKYGIIFDLPSDRLKHTDGEPLLEIDNREFLKDAFIHIQSGDQIKRAVEQATNPTPKMVSKADEYRANLFYKLDGKASERLIQKMEELYFEGGHQNIP
;
A
#
# COMPACT_ATOMS: atom_id res chain seq x y z
N MET A 1 5.26 34.31 -8.74
CA MET A 1 4.53 33.29 -9.54
C MET A 1 3.40 32.74 -8.71
N THR A 2 2.22 32.56 -9.26
CA THR A 2 1.10 31.90 -8.58
C THR A 2 1.45 30.42 -8.44
N LYS A 3 1.28 29.86 -7.23
CA LYS A 3 1.59 28.45 -7.00
C LYS A 3 0.52 27.54 -7.60
N ILE A 4 0.90 26.38 -8.10
CA ILE A 4 0.00 25.33 -8.55
C ILE A 4 -0.70 24.74 -7.31
N LYS A 5 -2.02 24.85 -7.26
CA LYS A 5 -2.81 24.29 -6.14
C LYS A 5 -3.07 22.81 -6.34
N VAL A 6 -2.52 21.99 -5.46
CA VAL A 6 -2.63 20.52 -5.53
C VAL A 6 -3.42 20.00 -4.34
N LEU A 7 -4.47 19.22 -4.61
CA LEU A 7 -5.22 18.49 -3.61
C LEU A 7 -4.80 17.02 -3.60
N PHE A 8 -4.28 16.53 -2.49
CA PHE A 8 -4.11 15.11 -2.24
C PHE A 8 -5.40 14.53 -1.66
N LYS A 9 -6.15 13.80 -2.49
CA LYS A 9 -7.37 13.11 -2.05
C LYS A 9 -7.02 11.72 -1.54
N ILE A 10 -6.83 11.63 -0.23
CA ILE A 10 -6.42 10.43 0.48
C ILE A 10 -7.67 9.77 1.05
N GLY A 11 -8.06 8.59 0.52
CA GLY A 11 -9.23 7.88 1.02
C GLY A 11 -9.03 7.40 2.46
N TYR A 12 -7.85 6.88 2.76
CA TYR A 12 -7.49 6.36 4.09
C TYR A 12 -6.05 6.71 4.44
N ALA A 13 -5.75 6.83 5.75
CA ALA A 13 -4.42 7.18 6.22
C ALA A 13 -3.29 6.31 5.63
N TYR A 14 -3.54 5.01 5.45
CA TYR A 14 -2.51 4.11 4.87
C TYR A 14 -2.21 4.38 3.38
N HIS A 15 -3.11 5.06 2.65
CA HIS A 15 -2.79 5.50 1.29
C HIS A 15 -1.66 6.53 1.28
N LYS A 16 -1.54 7.34 2.35
CA LYS A 16 -0.51 8.37 2.47
C LYS A 16 0.89 7.81 2.28
N ALA A 17 1.16 6.58 2.70
CA ALA A 17 2.45 5.94 2.49
C ALA A 17 2.88 5.88 1.01
N ALA A 18 1.93 5.82 0.07
CA ALA A 18 2.21 5.88 -1.37
C ALA A 18 2.47 7.33 -1.85
N PHE A 19 1.99 8.32 -1.13
CA PHE A 19 2.12 9.73 -1.46
C PHE A 19 3.27 10.42 -0.72
N ASP A 20 3.71 9.91 0.43
CA ASP A 20 4.73 10.55 1.27
C ASP A 20 5.96 11.05 0.50
N PRO A 21 6.59 10.28 -0.40
CA PRO A 21 7.74 10.76 -1.15
C PRO A 21 7.38 11.87 -2.16
N VAL A 22 6.19 11.82 -2.74
CA VAL A 22 5.68 12.87 -3.65
C VAL A 22 5.40 14.15 -2.87
N ILE A 23 4.72 14.03 -1.72
CA ILE A 23 4.41 15.16 -0.83
C ILE A 23 5.71 15.82 -0.36
N ASP A 24 6.70 15.03 0.07
CA ASP A 24 8.00 15.52 0.54
C ASP A 24 8.72 16.35 -0.53
N LEU A 25 8.77 15.88 -1.77
CA LEU A 25 9.36 16.61 -2.89
C LEU A 25 8.60 17.90 -3.23
N MET A 26 7.27 17.83 -3.29
CA MET A 26 6.43 18.99 -3.59
C MET A 26 6.48 20.04 -2.46
N THR A 27 6.54 19.62 -1.19
CA THR A 27 6.64 20.52 -0.04
C THR A 27 7.94 21.32 -0.05
N ARG A 28 9.02 20.73 -0.54
CA ARG A 28 10.33 21.41 -0.68
C ARG A 28 10.40 22.37 -1.87
N SER A 29 9.40 22.31 -2.75
CA SER A 29 9.31 23.18 -3.90
C SER A 29 8.42 24.38 -3.65
N GLU A 30 8.86 25.58 -4.00
CA GLU A 30 8.06 26.80 -3.91
C GLU A 30 6.93 26.86 -4.96
N LYS A 31 6.94 25.93 -5.93
CA LYS A 31 5.96 25.88 -7.03
C LYS A 31 4.54 25.52 -6.59
N TYR A 32 4.37 24.80 -5.47
CA TYR A 32 3.08 24.16 -5.10
C TYR A 32 2.45 24.79 -3.87
N ASP A 33 1.14 24.75 -3.86
CA ASP A 33 0.26 25.05 -2.71
C ASP A 33 -0.54 23.77 -2.39
N LEU A 34 -0.11 23.03 -1.34
CA LEU A 34 -0.60 21.68 -1.05
C LEU A 34 -1.76 21.69 -0.06
N TRP A 35 -2.80 20.94 -0.41
CA TRP A 35 -3.99 20.71 0.38
C TRP A 35 -4.31 19.22 0.46
N PHE A 36 -5.00 18.83 1.53
CA PHE A 36 -5.28 17.43 1.81
C PHE A 36 -6.77 17.23 2.10
N ALA A 37 -7.32 16.13 1.61
CA ALA A 37 -8.65 15.66 1.95
C ALA A 37 -8.58 14.18 2.32
N LEU A 38 -9.04 13.85 3.53
CA LEU A 38 -9.11 12.50 4.04
C LEU A 38 -10.56 12.09 4.19
N ASP A 39 -10.93 10.92 3.67
CA ASP A 39 -12.29 10.44 3.81
C ASP A 39 -12.58 10.08 5.27
N MET A 40 -13.60 10.72 5.83
CA MET A 40 -14.00 10.50 7.22
C MET A 40 -14.90 9.28 7.31
N GLU A 41 -14.29 8.09 7.51
CA GLU A 41 -15.08 6.93 7.91
C GLU A 41 -15.46 7.02 9.38
N LYS A 42 -16.73 6.70 9.64
CA LYS A 42 -17.27 6.68 11.00
C LYS A 42 -17.31 5.24 11.52
N LYS A 43 -16.78 5.01 12.70
CA LYS A 43 -17.02 3.77 13.43
C LYS A 43 -18.32 3.87 14.18
N ARG A 44 -19.22 2.96 13.91
CA ARG A 44 -20.43 2.83 14.71
C ARG A 44 -20.10 2.26 16.09
N HIS A 45 -20.19 3.09 17.11
CA HIS A 45 -20.40 2.65 18.49
C HIS A 45 -21.88 2.40 18.71
N VAL A 46 -22.23 1.65 19.76
CA VAL A 46 -23.61 1.15 20.02
C VAL A 46 -24.67 2.25 19.87
N ILE A 47 -24.34 3.51 20.16
CA ILE A 47 -25.28 4.64 20.17
C ILE A 47 -24.83 5.83 19.33
N PHE A 48 -23.53 5.94 18.96
CA PHE A 48 -22.98 7.08 18.22
C PHE A 48 -21.85 6.67 17.27
N ASP A 49 -21.64 7.47 16.24
CA ASP A 49 -20.56 7.30 15.29
C ASP A 49 -19.33 8.10 15.72
N VAL A 50 -18.17 7.45 15.79
CA VAL A 50 -16.89 8.12 16.06
C VAL A 50 -16.09 8.23 14.78
N PRO A 51 -15.63 9.44 14.39
CA PRO A 51 -14.73 9.60 13.25
C PRO A 51 -13.38 8.93 13.58
N TYR A 52 -13.01 7.93 12.76
CA TYR A 52 -11.85 7.08 13.06
C TYR A 52 -10.52 7.73 12.79
N GLN A 53 -10.50 8.59 11.78
CA GLN A 53 -9.27 9.20 11.29
C GLN A 53 -9.02 10.59 11.90
N GLN A 54 -9.93 11.06 12.75
CA GLN A 54 -9.80 12.39 13.36
C GLN A 54 -8.48 12.59 14.11
N PRO A 55 -8.00 11.64 14.96
CA PRO A 55 -6.73 11.80 15.64
C PRO A 55 -5.53 11.89 14.68
N ILE A 56 -5.62 11.21 13.53
CA ILE A 56 -4.58 11.25 12.51
C ILE A 56 -4.59 12.61 11.80
N ILE A 57 -5.76 13.15 11.51
CA ILE A 57 -5.89 14.48 10.92
C ILE A 57 -5.28 15.52 11.84
N GLU A 58 -5.62 15.51 13.12
CA GLU A 58 -5.10 16.43 14.13
C GLU A 58 -3.57 16.35 14.24
N GLU A 59 -3.01 15.13 14.22
CA GLU A 59 -1.57 14.94 14.19
C GLU A 59 -0.93 15.56 12.94
N TRP A 60 -1.52 15.36 11.77
CA TRP A 60 -0.99 15.90 10.53
C TRP A 60 -1.16 17.41 10.42
N GLU A 61 -2.24 17.97 10.93
CA GLU A 61 -2.42 19.44 11.05
C GLU A 61 -1.33 20.06 11.94
N ASN A 62 -0.99 19.40 13.06
CA ASN A 62 0.13 19.80 13.91
C ASN A 62 1.50 19.72 13.20
N GLN A 63 1.61 18.89 12.16
CA GLN A 63 2.78 18.81 11.28
C GLN A 63 2.74 19.83 10.13
N GLY A 64 1.71 20.69 10.07
CA GLY A 64 1.56 21.74 9.07
C GLY A 64 0.79 21.36 7.82
N TYR A 65 0.13 20.19 7.77
CA TYR A 65 -0.75 19.81 6.67
C TYR A 65 -2.07 20.61 6.74
N ARG A 66 -2.51 21.12 5.59
CA ARG A 66 -3.76 21.89 5.50
C ARG A 66 -4.87 21.01 4.92
N PHE A 67 -5.91 20.76 5.70
CA PHE A 67 -7.04 19.95 5.29
C PHE A 67 -8.19 20.80 4.74
N THR A 68 -8.96 20.20 3.81
CA THR A 68 -10.16 20.84 3.24
C THR A 68 -11.18 19.79 2.81
N ASN A 69 -12.44 20.20 2.77
CA ASN A 69 -13.52 19.44 2.15
C ASN A 69 -13.94 20.02 0.78
N GLU A 70 -13.27 21.10 0.35
CA GLU A 70 -13.54 21.73 -0.94
C GLU A 70 -13.07 20.82 -2.09
N THR A 71 -13.83 20.79 -3.17
CA THR A 71 -13.53 20.07 -4.40
C THR A 71 -13.12 21.00 -5.54
N HIS A 72 -13.38 22.30 -5.40
CA HIS A 72 -13.13 23.32 -6.42
C HIS A 72 -11.91 24.18 -6.08
N GLY A 73 -11.34 24.82 -7.09
CA GLY A 73 -10.25 25.78 -6.92
C GLY A 73 -8.88 25.13 -6.82
N PHE A 74 -8.76 23.87 -7.27
CA PHE A 74 -7.51 23.17 -7.42
C PHE A 74 -7.14 23.02 -8.89
N ASP A 75 -5.86 23.10 -9.17
CA ASP A 75 -5.31 22.87 -10.52
C ASP A 75 -5.15 21.37 -10.78
N ILE A 76 -4.72 20.64 -9.77
CA ILE A 76 -4.43 19.21 -9.83
C ILE A 76 -5.03 18.51 -8.60
N VAL A 77 -5.62 17.34 -8.81
CA VAL A 77 -6.01 16.40 -7.75
C VAL A 77 -5.23 15.11 -7.92
N ILE A 78 -4.50 14.69 -6.88
CA ILE A 78 -3.83 13.39 -6.83
C ILE A 78 -4.62 12.48 -5.90
N ALA A 79 -5.28 11.47 -6.47
CA ALA A 79 -6.15 10.56 -5.73
C ALA A 79 -5.55 9.15 -5.65
N GLY A 80 -5.77 8.47 -4.52
CA GLY A 80 -5.37 7.07 -4.30
C GLY A 80 -6.41 6.06 -4.73
N ASP A 81 -7.59 6.51 -5.13
CA ASP A 81 -8.69 5.71 -5.66
C ASP A 81 -9.52 6.57 -6.63
N THR A 82 -10.44 5.96 -7.38
CA THR A 82 -11.36 6.71 -8.23
C THR A 82 -12.29 7.57 -7.39
N LEU A 83 -12.54 8.78 -7.83
CA LEU A 83 -13.41 9.74 -7.14
C LEU A 83 -14.89 9.33 -7.31
N LYS A 84 -15.68 9.45 -6.25
CA LYS A 84 -17.12 9.12 -6.32
C LYS A 84 -17.87 10.04 -7.28
N ASN A 85 -17.52 11.32 -7.28
CA ASN A 85 -18.13 12.38 -8.10
C ASN A 85 -17.02 13.21 -8.75
N SER A 86 -16.33 12.67 -9.76
CA SER A 86 -15.28 13.40 -10.48
C SER A 86 -15.70 14.74 -11.05
N LYS A 87 -16.99 14.87 -11.40
CA LYS A 87 -17.59 16.12 -11.92
C LYS A 87 -17.53 17.29 -10.93
N ASP A 88 -17.48 17.01 -9.63
CA ASP A 88 -17.40 18.04 -8.59
C ASP A 88 -16.04 18.78 -8.60
N TYR A 89 -15.06 18.23 -9.32
CA TYR A 89 -13.73 18.85 -9.47
C TYR A 89 -13.59 19.73 -10.71
N GLY A 90 -14.65 19.84 -11.54
CA GLY A 90 -14.68 20.75 -12.67
C GLY A 90 -13.63 20.44 -13.74
N LYS A 91 -12.77 21.44 -14.05
CA LYS A 91 -11.70 21.34 -15.05
C LYS A 91 -10.36 20.92 -14.47
N THR A 92 -10.30 20.54 -13.20
CA THR A 92 -9.08 20.12 -12.51
C THR A 92 -8.46 18.90 -13.20
N MET A 93 -7.16 18.86 -13.34
CA MET A 93 -6.45 17.67 -13.82
C MET A 93 -6.52 16.56 -12.76
N LEU A 94 -7.08 15.41 -13.11
CA LEU A 94 -7.23 14.28 -12.22
C LEU A 94 -6.06 13.30 -12.40
N CYS A 95 -5.23 13.16 -11.40
CA CYS A 95 -4.14 12.20 -11.33
C CYS A 95 -4.52 11.03 -10.41
N PHE A 96 -4.34 9.81 -10.89
CA PHE A 96 -4.58 8.61 -10.10
C PHE A 96 -3.24 7.92 -9.81
N LEU A 97 -2.84 7.90 -8.54
CA LEU A 97 -1.69 7.17 -8.06
C LEU A 97 -2.16 5.99 -7.22
N ASN A 98 -2.01 4.79 -7.76
CA ASN A 98 -2.41 3.59 -7.03
C ASN A 98 -1.62 3.44 -5.72
N HIS A 99 -2.34 3.30 -4.61
CA HIS A 99 -1.76 3.12 -3.28
C HIS A 99 -1.23 1.72 -3.00
N GLY A 100 -1.52 0.75 -3.87
CA GLY A 100 -1.08 -0.65 -3.76
C GLY A 100 -0.92 -1.31 -5.11
N THR A 101 0.23 -1.92 -5.31
CA THR A 101 0.52 -2.80 -6.45
C THR A 101 -0.11 -4.18 -6.21
N GLY A 102 -0.18 -5.02 -7.20
CA GLY A 102 -0.57 -6.40 -7.01
C GLY A 102 -1.54 -6.93 -8.04
N ILE A 103 -2.04 -8.12 -7.79
CA ILE A 103 -2.88 -8.91 -8.70
C ILE A 103 -4.38 -8.82 -8.38
N LYS A 104 -4.80 -7.89 -7.52
CA LYS A 104 -6.23 -7.68 -7.25
C LYS A 104 -6.87 -6.89 -8.39
N ASN A 105 -7.97 -7.38 -8.92
CA ASN A 105 -8.68 -6.76 -10.04
C ASN A 105 -9.50 -5.51 -9.67
N ILE A 106 -9.41 -5.06 -8.42
CA ILE A 106 -10.22 -3.93 -7.91
C ILE A 106 -9.96 -2.63 -8.69
N LEU A 107 -8.74 -2.39 -9.14
CA LEU A 107 -8.39 -1.23 -9.96
C LEU A 107 -9.23 -1.19 -11.24
N TYR A 108 -9.26 -2.29 -11.98
CA TYR A 108 -10.01 -2.39 -13.24
C TYR A 108 -11.52 -2.22 -13.01
N ARG A 109 -12.04 -2.77 -11.92
CA ARG A 109 -13.45 -2.65 -11.54
C ARG A 109 -13.82 -1.21 -11.18
N ASN A 110 -12.94 -0.50 -10.49
CA ASN A 110 -13.16 0.90 -10.15
C ASN A 110 -13.15 1.79 -11.40
N LEU A 111 -12.18 1.60 -12.31
CA LEU A 111 -12.14 2.32 -13.58
C LEU A 111 -13.38 2.05 -14.45
N ALA A 112 -13.85 0.81 -14.50
CA ALA A 112 -15.07 0.47 -15.25
C ALA A 112 -16.34 1.16 -14.75
N ARG A 113 -16.38 1.62 -13.49
CA ARG A 113 -17.51 2.38 -12.92
C ARG A 113 -17.51 3.85 -13.33
N VAL A 114 -16.39 4.37 -13.79
CA VAL A 114 -16.18 5.78 -14.17
C VAL A 114 -15.63 5.91 -15.60
N PRO A 115 -16.30 5.31 -16.63
CA PRO A 115 -15.74 5.17 -17.98
C PRO A 115 -15.57 6.51 -18.72
N ASN A 116 -16.21 7.57 -18.24
CA ASN A 116 -16.18 8.91 -18.83
C ASN A 116 -15.17 9.84 -18.14
N ASP A 117 -14.59 9.42 -17.05
CA ASP A 117 -13.55 10.17 -16.36
C ASP A 117 -12.26 10.16 -17.19
N LYS A 118 -11.44 11.19 -16.98
CA LYS A 118 -10.15 11.37 -17.65
C LYS A 118 -9.05 11.47 -16.59
N TYR A 119 -8.67 10.33 -16.02
CA TYR A 119 -7.53 10.29 -15.11
C TYR A 119 -6.22 10.14 -15.88
N GLN A 120 -5.20 10.81 -15.39
CA GLN A 120 -3.80 10.51 -15.67
C GLN A 120 -3.37 9.43 -14.67
N ILE A 121 -3.26 8.17 -15.11
CA ILE A 121 -3.01 7.01 -14.24
C ILE A 121 -1.52 6.73 -14.19
N PHE A 122 -0.92 6.79 -13.00
CA PHE A 122 0.49 6.52 -12.78
C PHE A 122 0.70 5.10 -12.25
N VAL A 123 1.55 4.32 -12.92
CA VAL A 123 1.71 2.89 -12.65
C VAL A 123 3.15 2.47 -12.45
N GLU A 124 3.29 1.32 -11.79
CA GLU A 124 4.54 0.75 -11.28
C GLU A 124 5.41 0.05 -12.32
N GLY A 125 4.83 -0.47 -13.41
CA GLY A 125 5.56 -1.29 -14.35
C GLY A 125 4.86 -1.45 -15.70
N GLN A 126 5.61 -1.89 -16.70
CA GLN A 126 5.13 -2.08 -18.07
C GLN A 126 3.99 -3.09 -18.14
N HIS A 127 4.09 -4.16 -17.37
CA HIS A 127 3.02 -5.17 -17.25
C HIS A 127 1.65 -4.55 -16.88
N ARG A 128 1.64 -3.51 -16.00
CA ARG A 128 0.41 -2.82 -15.62
C ARG A 128 -0.14 -1.95 -16.75
N VAL A 129 0.74 -1.31 -17.51
CA VAL A 129 0.35 -0.58 -18.73
C VAL A 129 -0.37 -1.51 -19.70
N GLU A 130 0.22 -2.67 -19.97
CA GLU A 130 -0.33 -3.68 -20.87
C GLU A 130 -1.66 -4.25 -20.37
N SER A 131 -1.72 -4.63 -19.09
CA SER A 131 -2.94 -5.16 -18.47
C SER A 131 -4.09 -4.14 -18.48
N LEU A 132 -3.82 -2.87 -18.23
CA LEU A 132 -4.84 -1.82 -18.31
C LEU A 132 -5.33 -1.64 -19.75
N ASN A 133 -4.43 -1.54 -20.72
CA ASN A 133 -4.78 -1.37 -22.13
C ASN A 133 -5.58 -2.56 -22.69
N THR A 134 -5.21 -3.80 -22.31
CA THR A 134 -5.89 -5.01 -22.78
C THR A 134 -7.19 -5.31 -22.04
N SER A 135 -7.40 -4.74 -20.86
CA SER A 135 -8.59 -4.98 -20.03
C SER A 135 -9.90 -4.52 -20.66
N GLY A 136 -9.85 -3.59 -21.63
CA GLY A 136 -11.02 -2.88 -22.16
C GLY A 136 -11.73 -1.97 -21.15
N ARG A 137 -11.15 -1.76 -19.96
CA ARG A 137 -11.75 -1.02 -18.84
C ARG A 137 -11.09 0.36 -18.60
N ILE A 138 -10.12 0.73 -19.42
CA ILE A 138 -9.38 1.97 -19.26
C ILE A 138 -10.23 3.22 -19.60
N GLY A 139 -11.24 3.09 -20.47
CA GLY A 139 -12.09 4.21 -20.87
C GLY A 139 -11.30 5.32 -21.56
N LYS A 140 -11.47 6.57 -21.07
CA LYS A 140 -10.77 7.78 -21.55
C LYS A 140 -9.50 8.11 -20.76
N ASN A 141 -9.10 7.23 -19.87
CA ASN A 141 -7.94 7.45 -19.02
C ASN A 141 -6.63 7.22 -19.78
N GLU A 142 -5.56 7.88 -19.35
CA GLU A 142 -4.22 7.73 -19.91
C GLU A 142 -3.28 7.13 -18.87
N VAL A 143 -2.38 6.23 -19.30
CA VAL A 143 -1.49 5.48 -18.40
C VAL A 143 -0.06 5.93 -18.57
N HIS A 144 0.60 6.23 -17.47
CA HIS A 144 1.98 6.73 -17.42
C HIS A 144 2.84 5.83 -16.53
N LEU A 145 3.96 5.37 -17.10
CA LEU A 145 4.91 4.50 -16.43
C LEU A 145 5.91 5.32 -15.61
N ILE A 146 5.86 5.20 -14.29
CA ILE A 146 6.72 5.99 -13.38
C ILE A 146 7.53 5.15 -12.39
N GLY A 147 7.09 3.95 -12.06
CA GLY A 147 7.63 3.10 -10.99
C GLY A 147 6.82 3.19 -9.70
N LEU A 148 7.46 2.94 -8.55
CA LEU A 148 6.83 2.85 -7.22
C LEU A 148 7.24 4.00 -6.29
N PRO A 149 6.54 5.15 -6.28
CA PRO A 149 6.82 6.25 -5.35
C PRO A 149 6.88 5.83 -3.89
N LYS A 150 5.99 4.94 -3.46
CA LYS A 150 5.92 4.40 -2.09
C LYS A 150 7.26 3.90 -1.55
N LEU A 151 8.11 3.36 -2.42
CA LEU A 151 9.39 2.77 -2.03
C LEU A 151 10.60 3.71 -2.21
N ASP A 152 10.39 4.94 -2.71
CA ASP A 152 11.50 5.88 -2.95
C ASP A 152 12.33 6.13 -1.69
N PHE A 153 11.70 6.36 -0.55
CA PHE A 153 12.40 6.57 0.72
C PHE A 153 13.25 5.38 1.17
N TYR A 154 12.82 4.16 0.85
CA TYR A 154 13.62 2.97 1.11
C TYR A 154 14.89 2.97 0.24
N PHE A 155 14.74 3.17 -1.07
CA PHE A 155 15.87 3.19 -2.00
C PHE A 155 16.80 4.39 -1.78
N GLN A 156 16.33 5.45 -1.13
CA GLN A 156 17.11 6.61 -0.69
C GLN A 156 17.79 6.40 0.68
N GLY A 157 17.67 5.22 1.29
CA GLY A 157 18.32 4.88 2.56
C GLY A 157 17.68 5.53 3.81
N ARG A 158 16.47 6.10 3.72
CA ARG A 158 15.85 6.77 4.89
C ARG A 158 15.48 5.81 6.03
N TYR A 159 15.48 4.52 5.80
CA TYR A 159 15.12 3.48 6.78
C TYR A 159 16.27 2.52 7.10
N ASP A 160 17.51 2.90 6.82
CA ASP A 160 18.68 2.04 6.97
C ASP A 160 19.06 1.80 8.45
N ASP A 161 18.60 2.64 9.36
CA ASP A 161 18.84 2.47 10.80
C ASP A 161 17.91 1.39 11.41
N ARG A 162 18.26 0.12 11.11
CA ARG A 162 17.56 -1.05 11.64
C ARG A 162 17.52 -1.06 13.18
N GLU A 163 18.63 -0.72 13.82
CA GLU A 163 18.74 -0.72 15.28
C GLU A 163 17.74 0.23 15.93
N LYS A 164 17.66 1.46 15.43
CA LYS A 164 16.73 2.47 15.92
C LYS A 164 15.28 2.00 15.86
N ILE A 165 14.89 1.39 14.73
CA ILE A 165 13.53 0.88 14.53
C ILE A 165 13.24 -0.28 15.50
N LEU A 166 14.15 -1.25 15.62
CA LEU A 166 13.97 -2.40 16.51
C LEU A 166 13.94 -1.96 17.99
N ARG A 167 14.81 -1.02 18.41
CA ARG A 167 14.79 -0.45 19.76
C ARG A 167 13.47 0.26 20.09
N LYS A 168 12.94 1.05 19.13
CA LYS A 168 11.61 1.71 19.28
C LYS A 168 10.51 0.67 19.54
N LEU A 169 10.64 -0.52 18.95
CA LEU A 169 9.68 -1.61 19.09
C LEU A 169 9.93 -2.52 20.31
N GLY A 170 11.05 -2.35 21.02
CA GLY A 170 11.44 -3.23 22.13
C GLY A 170 11.84 -4.65 21.69
N LEU A 171 12.33 -4.80 20.47
CA LEU A 171 12.70 -6.08 19.87
C LEU A 171 14.22 -6.36 19.98
N ASP A 172 14.60 -7.62 19.94
CA ASP A 172 16.00 -8.08 20.04
C ASP A 172 16.78 -7.71 18.78
N LEU A 173 17.90 -7.01 18.94
CA LEU A 173 18.73 -6.54 17.83
C LEU A 173 19.47 -7.67 17.09
N ASN A 174 19.68 -8.80 17.75
CA ASN A 174 20.45 -9.93 17.25
C ASN A 174 19.59 -10.99 16.54
N LYS A 175 18.27 -10.89 16.66
CA LYS A 175 17.35 -11.82 16.00
C LYS A 175 16.95 -11.34 14.61
N LYS A 176 16.78 -12.30 13.69
CA LYS A 176 16.07 -12.05 12.43
C LYS A 176 14.63 -11.65 12.72
N THR A 177 14.03 -10.86 11.85
CA THR A 177 12.71 -10.26 12.03
C THR A 177 11.73 -10.76 10.97
N VAL A 178 10.62 -11.29 11.42
CA VAL A 178 9.47 -11.69 10.59
C VAL A 178 8.43 -10.57 10.65
N LEU A 179 7.97 -10.11 9.50
CA LEU A 179 6.83 -9.21 9.37
C LEU A 179 5.60 -10.00 8.95
N TYR A 180 4.58 -10.06 9.79
CA TYR A 180 3.28 -10.62 9.44
C TYR A 180 2.31 -9.50 9.09
N ALA A 181 1.96 -9.40 7.80
CA ALA A 181 1.12 -8.35 7.25
C ALA A 181 -0.09 -8.95 6.49
N PRO A 182 -1.06 -9.53 7.20
CA PRO A 182 -2.22 -10.17 6.60
C PRO A 182 -3.20 -9.15 6.01
N THR A 183 -4.00 -9.59 5.02
CA THR A 183 -5.18 -8.87 4.56
C THR A 183 -6.29 -8.92 5.64
N TYR A 184 -7.40 -8.20 5.44
CA TYR A 184 -8.52 -8.20 6.39
C TYR A 184 -9.65 -9.15 5.99
N LYS A 185 -9.84 -9.37 4.66
CA LYS A 185 -10.89 -10.23 4.11
C LYS A 185 -10.64 -10.47 2.60
N PRO A 186 -10.54 -11.74 2.15
CA PRO A 186 -10.28 -12.91 2.99
C PRO A 186 -8.92 -12.80 3.70
N THR A 187 -8.68 -13.59 4.73
CA THR A 187 -7.50 -13.42 5.60
C THR A 187 -7.05 -14.73 6.23
N SER A 188 -5.74 -14.87 6.41
CA SER A 188 -5.10 -15.97 7.16
C SER A 188 -5.22 -15.83 8.68
N LEU A 189 -5.69 -14.70 9.20
CA LEU A 189 -5.77 -14.43 10.64
C LEU A 189 -6.50 -15.52 11.44
N TYR A 190 -7.50 -16.15 10.84
CA TYR A 190 -8.32 -17.19 11.48
C TYR A 190 -7.79 -18.60 11.29
N GLU A 191 -6.98 -18.81 10.24
CA GLU A 191 -6.31 -20.08 9.94
C GLU A 191 -5.02 -20.23 10.76
N ILE A 192 -4.16 -19.23 10.72
CA ILE A 192 -2.85 -19.22 11.39
C ILE A 192 -2.99 -19.14 12.91
N LYS A 193 -3.96 -18.40 13.44
CA LYS A 193 -4.24 -18.25 14.89
C LYS A 193 -2.99 -17.94 15.73
N ASN A 194 -2.61 -18.87 16.63
CA ASN A 194 -1.46 -18.74 17.51
C ASN A 194 -0.17 -19.21 16.88
N ASP A 195 -0.24 -20.01 15.81
CA ASP A 195 0.94 -20.60 15.16
C ASP A 195 1.92 -19.51 14.70
N ILE A 196 1.40 -18.33 14.30
CA ILE A 196 2.29 -17.22 13.94
C ILE A 196 3.23 -16.84 15.08
N PHE A 197 2.80 -16.91 16.32
CA PHE A 197 3.62 -16.60 17.49
C PHE A 197 4.50 -17.77 17.90
N GLU A 198 3.94 -18.97 17.89
CA GLU A 198 4.61 -20.19 18.37
C GLU A 198 5.74 -20.61 17.40
N GLN A 199 5.45 -20.57 16.09
CA GLN A 199 6.38 -20.97 15.05
C GLN A 199 7.47 -19.91 14.76
N THR A 200 7.32 -18.67 15.26
CA THR A 200 8.32 -17.61 15.12
C THR A 200 9.04 -17.26 16.42
N SER A 201 8.99 -18.10 17.45
CA SER A 201 9.57 -17.84 18.78
C SER A 201 11.10 -17.57 18.78
N ASP A 202 11.82 -18.10 17.80
CA ASP A 202 13.25 -17.90 17.61
C ASP A 202 13.58 -16.55 16.91
N TYR A 203 12.57 -15.80 16.46
CA TYR A 203 12.66 -14.58 15.67
C TYR A 203 12.02 -13.40 16.41
N ASN A 204 12.27 -12.18 15.97
CA ASN A 204 11.36 -11.07 16.24
C ASN A 204 10.12 -11.19 15.34
N LEU A 205 8.95 -10.89 15.88
CA LEU A 205 7.71 -10.86 15.12
C LEU A 205 7.09 -9.46 15.17
N ILE A 206 6.96 -8.83 14.01
CA ILE A 206 6.19 -7.58 13.85
C ILE A 206 4.86 -7.94 13.20
N VAL A 207 3.76 -7.65 13.85
CA VAL A 207 2.40 -7.83 13.31
C VAL A 207 1.87 -6.48 12.85
N LYS A 208 1.56 -6.35 11.56
CA LYS A 208 0.95 -5.16 10.96
C LYS A 208 -0.39 -5.52 10.34
N LEU A 209 -1.45 -5.31 11.10
CA LEU A 209 -2.80 -5.57 10.61
C LEU A 209 -3.23 -4.53 9.56
N HIS A 210 -4.03 -4.95 8.59
CA HIS A 210 -4.67 -4.05 7.66
C HIS A 210 -5.57 -3.06 8.43
N PRO A 211 -5.64 -1.77 8.06
CA PRO A 211 -6.48 -0.79 8.78
C PRO A 211 -7.93 -1.22 8.97
N TYR A 212 -8.50 -1.93 8.00
CA TYR A 212 -9.86 -2.47 8.14
C TYR A 212 -10.03 -3.57 9.20
N SER A 213 -8.94 -4.10 9.75
CA SER A 213 -8.98 -4.95 10.94
C SER A 213 -9.28 -4.19 12.23
N TRP A 214 -9.14 -2.85 12.19
CA TRP A 214 -9.34 -1.94 13.31
C TRP A 214 -10.68 -1.21 13.23
N MET A 215 -11.14 -0.85 12.01
CA MET A 215 -12.23 0.11 11.83
C MET A 215 -13.15 -0.16 10.65
N GLY A 216 -14.24 0.62 10.62
CA GLY A 216 -15.19 0.67 9.53
C GLY A 216 -16.10 -0.55 9.42
N LYS A 217 -16.87 -0.59 8.36
CA LYS A 217 -17.82 -1.67 8.07
C LYS A 217 -17.16 -3.03 7.79
N PHE A 218 -15.85 -3.01 7.50
CA PHE A 218 -15.08 -4.19 7.16
C PHE A 218 -14.38 -4.86 8.33
N ALA A 219 -14.48 -4.29 9.55
CA ALA A 219 -13.92 -4.85 10.79
C ALA A 219 -14.98 -5.53 11.69
N PRO A 220 -15.86 -6.41 11.16
CA PRO A 220 -17.00 -6.92 11.88
C PRO A 220 -16.61 -7.73 13.12
N HIS A 221 -15.45 -8.35 13.11
CA HIS A 221 -15.00 -9.30 14.13
C HIS A 221 -13.95 -8.72 15.08
N ARG A 222 -13.68 -7.42 15.02
CA ARG A 222 -12.70 -6.78 15.90
C ARG A 222 -11.35 -7.53 15.89
N GLN A 223 -10.84 -7.81 14.68
CA GLN A 223 -9.63 -8.62 14.48
C GLN A 223 -8.45 -8.11 15.31
N HIS A 224 -8.26 -6.78 15.40
CA HIS A 224 -7.21 -6.17 16.23
C HIS A 224 -7.27 -6.64 17.70
N ARG A 225 -8.45 -6.72 18.32
CA ARG A 225 -8.60 -7.12 19.74
C ARG A 225 -8.14 -8.53 20.01
N ILE A 226 -8.25 -9.41 19.02
CA ILE A 226 -7.76 -10.80 19.12
C ILE A 226 -6.24 -10.76 19.19
N TYR A 227 -5.61 -9.98 18.30
CA TYR A 227 -4.15 -9.88 18.21
C TYR A 227 -3.55 -9.06 19.36
N GLU A 228 -4.20 -8.00 19.83
CA GLU A 228 -3.82 -7.27 21.05
C GLU A 228 -3.71 -8.17 22.29
N ARG A 229 -4.66 -9.12 22.43
CA ARG A 229 -4.63 -10.07 23.55
C ARG A 229 -3.57 -11.16 23.40
N ARG A 230 -3.36 -11.61 22.16
CA ARG A 230 -2.38 -12.67 21.87
C ARG A 230 -0.96 -12.18 22.02
N VAL A 231 -0.61 -11.05 21.43
CA VAL A 231 0.75 -10.51 21.43
C VAL A 231 1.32 -10.32 22.83
N ARG A 232 0.46 -10.00 23.81
CA ARG A 232 0.87 -9.83 25.22
C ARG A 232 1.46 -11.11 25.86
N LYS A 233 1.23 -12.27 25.27
CA LYS A 233 1.74 -13.57 25.77
C LYS A 233 3.09 -13.94 25.17
N TYR A 234 3.56 -13.19 24.17
CA TYR A 234 4.73 -13.54 23.38
C TYR A 234 5.70 -12.35 23.34
N PRO A 235 6.76 -12.35 24.19
CA PRO A 235 7.67 -11.20 24.35
C PRO A 235 8.51 -10.88 23.11
N HIS A 236 8.61 -11.81 22.14
CA HIS A 236 9.30 -11.60 20.88
C HIS A 236 8.42 -10.92 19.81
N ALA A 237 7.14 -10.63 20.13
CA ALA A 237 6.17 -10.15 19.18
C ALA A 237 5.65 -8.75 19.55
N VAL A 238 5.44 -7.91 18.55
CA VAL A 238 4.83 -6.59 18.68
C VAL A 238 3.70 -6.43 17.67
N LEU A 239 2.57 -5.86 18.10
CA LEU A 239 1.48 -5.43 17.23
C LEU A 239 1.63 -3.92 17.01
N LEU A 240 1.81 -3.52 15.75
CA LEU A 240 1.86 -2.09 15.41
C LEU A 240 0.47 -1.46 15.59
N PRO A 241 0.39 -0.28 16.19
CA PRO A 241 -0.85 0.42 16.40
C PRO A 241 -1.46 0.90 15.08
N PHE A 242 -2.72 1.32 15.12
CA PHE A 242 -3.44 1.79 13.94
C PHE A 242 -2.79 3.03 13.29
N GLU A 243 -2.25 3.92 14.12
CA GLU A 243 -1.63 5.18 13.72
C GLU A 243 -0.33 5.00 12.92
N GLU A 244 0.31 3.85 13.08
CA GLU A 244 1.47 3.47 12.23
C GLU A 244 0.99 3.08 10.83
N TYR A 245 0.56 4.06 10.03
CA TYR A 245 -0.01 3.83 8.69
C TYR A 245 1.03 3.35 7.67
N ASN A 246 2.30 3.78 7.80
CA ASN A 246 3.36 3.45 6.85
C ASN A 246 4.03 2.11 7.20
N ILE A 247 3.95 1.15 6.29
CA ILE A 247 4.55 -0.17 6.46
C ILE A 247 6.03 -0.23 6.00
N VAL A 248 6.48 0.73 5.18
CA VAL A 248 7.81 0.68 4.53
C VAL A 248 8.99 0.62 5.51
N PRO A 249 9.00 1.35 6.64
CA PRO A 249 10.07 1.19 7.65
C PRO A 249 10.18 -0.24 8.19
N TYR A 250 9.06 -0.96 8.26
CA TYR A 250 9.02 -2.33 8.76
C TYR A 250 9.45 -3.34 7.69
N TYR A 251 9.24 -3.03 6.41
CA TYR A 251 9.89 -3.78 5.33
C TYR A 251 11.41 -3.68 5.42
N ALA A 252 11.95 -2.51 5.76
CA ALA A 252 13.39 -2.30 5.85
C ALA A 252 14.03 -3.22 6.88
N VAL A 253 13.41 -3.38 8.06
CA VAL A 253 13.95 -4.18 9.16
C VAL A 253 13.57 -5.66 9.11
N ALA A 254 12.55 -6.03 8.35
CA ALA A 254 12.14 -7.43 8.21
C ALA A 254 13.10 -8.22 7.32
N ASP A 255 13.47 -9.42 7.76
CA ASP A 255 14.24 -10.37 6.98
C ASP A 255 13.32 -11.21 6.07
N THR A 256 12.07 -11.41 6.49
CA THR A 256 11.02 -12.06 5.68
C THR A 256 9.64 -11.50 6.00
N LEU A 257 8.72 -11.66 5.04
CA LEU A 257 7.31 -11.26 5.13
C LEU A 257 6.44 -12.51 5.08
N ILE A 258 5.39 -12.55 5.91
CA ILE A 258 4.27 -13.49 5.77
C ILE A 258 3.03 -12.67 5.45
N SER A 259 2.39 -12.98 4.32
CA SER A 259 1.16 -12.34 3.88
C SER A 259 0.34 -13.30 3.01
N GLU A 260 -0.81 -12.85 2.54
CA GLU A 260 -1.52 -13.50 1.44
C GLU A 260 -1.13 -12.85 0.10
N ALA A 261 -1.79 -13.23 -1.00
CA ALA A 261 -1.66 -12.56 -2.29
C ALA A 261 -2.12 -11.09 -2.18
N SER A 262 -1.19 -10.21 -1.91
CA SER A 262 -1.43 -8.80 -1.58
C SER A 262 -0.33 -7.87 -2.11
N SER A 263 -0.61 -6.57 -2.14
CA SER A 263 0.38 -5.56 -2.54
C SER A 263 1.63 -5.55 -1.66
N THR A 264 1.52 -5.96 -0.38
CA THR A 264 2.68 -6.04 0.52
C THR A 264 3.73 -7.04 0.05
N ALA A 265 3.31 -8.14 -0.58
CA ALA A 265 4.23 -9.12 -1.16
C ALA A 265 4.96 -8.57 -2.40
N PHE A 266 4.27 -7.78 -3.24
CA PHE A 266 4.91 -7.09 -4.35
C PHE A 266 5.92 -6.04 -3.88
N ASP A 267 5.53 -5.21 -2.91
CA ASP A 267 6.45 -4.23 -2.32
C ASP A 267 7.71 -4.93 -1.80
N PHE A 268 7.54 -6.05 -1.09
CA PHE A 268 8.65 -6.81 -0.50
C PHE A 268 9.55 -7.45 -1.56
N LEU A 269 8.97 -7.96 -2.66
CA LEU A 269 9.72 -8.45 -3.82
C LEU A 269 10.57 -7.33 -4.45
N ALA A 270 10.01 -6.12 -4.59
CA ALA A 270 10.72 -4.97 -5.15
C ALA A 270 11.98 -4.62 -4.36
N LEU A 271 11.98 -4.87 -3.04
CA LEU A 271 13.11 -4.62 -2.13
C LEU A 271 14.19 -5.72 -2.16
N LYS A 272 14.13 -6.65 -3.09
CA LYS A 272 15.02 -7.84 -3.17
C LYS A 272 14.97 -8.70 -1.90
N LYS A 273 13.80 -8.81 -1.30
CA LYS A 273 13.53 -9.63 -0.13
C LYS A 273 12.56 -10.76 -0.49
N TYR A 274 12.58 -11.83 0.28
CA TYR A 274 11.83 -13.05 0.02
C TYR A 274 10.77 -13.25 1.10
N GLY A 275 9.57 -13.64 0.68
CA GLY A 275 8.44 -13.76 1.59
C GLY A 275 7.74 -15.10 1.51
N ILE A 276 6.69 -15.19 2.28
CA ILE A 276 5.84 -16.36 2.43
C ILE A 276 4.41 -15.93 2.12
N ILE A 277 3.78 -16.65 1.21
CA ILE A 277 2.37 -16.48 0.84
C ILE A 277 1.54 -17.56 1.54
N PHE A 278 0.59 -17.12 2.33
CA PHE A 278 -0.44 -18.04 2.85
C PHE A 278 -1.52 -18.22 1.78
N ASP A 279 -1.64 -19.42 1.26
CA ASP A 279 -2.61 -19.75 0.23
C ASP A 279 -4.00 -19.90 0.81
N LEU A 280 -4.81 -18.90 0.60
CA LEU A 280 -6.23 -18.98 0.93
C LEU A 280 -6.99 -19.83 -0.09
N PRO A 281 -8.04 -20.56 0.33
CA PRO A 281 -8.89 -21.31 -0.58
C PRO A 281 -9.48 -20.41 -1.69
N SER A 282 -9.42 -20.87 -2.94
CA SER A 282 -9.83 -20.10 -4.13
C SER A 282 -11.32 -19.70 -4.12
N ASP A 283 -12.17 -20.51 -3.48
CA ASP A 283 -13.60 -20.21 -3.30
C ASP A 283 -13.84 -18.97 -2.42
N ARG A 284 -12.91 -18.63 -1.55
CA ARG A 284 -12.94 -17.40 -0.73
C ARG A 284 -12.37 -16.18 -1.44
N LEU A 285 -11.64 -16.37 -2.53
CA LEU A 285 -10.98 -15.29 -3.30
C LEU A 285 -11.92 -14.74 -4.39
N LYS A 286 -13.15 -14.37 -3.98
CA LYS A 286 -14.19 -13.85 -4.85
C LYS A 286 -14.78 -12.55 -4.32
N HIS A 287 -15.21 -11.68 -5.23
CA HIS A 287 -16.06 -10.55 -4.92
C HIS A 287 -17.49 -11.01 -4.57
N THR A 288 -18.30 -10.09 -4.08
CA THR A 288 -19.70 -10.37 -3.72
C THR A 288 -20.59 -10.79 -4.88
N ASP A 289 -20.18 -10.47 -6.11
CA ASP A 289 -20.87 -10.85 -7.37
C ASP A 289 -20.31 -12.16 -7.97
N GLY A 290 -19.38 -12.81 -7.27
CA GLY A 290 -18.78 -14.08 -7.68
C GLY A 290 -17.56 -13.97 -8.60
N GLU A 291 -17.23 -12.77 -9.12
CA GLU A 291 -15.99 -12.59 -9.90
C GLU A 291 -14.74 -12.90 -9.05
N PRO A 292 -13.68 -13.46 -9.65
CA PRO A 292 -12.40 -13.64 -8.95
C PRO A 292 -11.86 -12.33 -8.40
N LEU A 293 -11.32 -12.36 -7.19
CA LEU A 293 -10.66 -11.20 -6.56
C LEU A 293 -9.28 -10.92 -7.17
N LEU A 294 -8.62 -11.96 -7.65
CA LEU A 294 -7.26 -11.95 -8.21
C LEU A 294 -7.29 -12.11 -9.72
N GLU A 295 -6.32 -11.52 -10.41
CA GLU A 295 -6.11 -11.63 -11.85
C GLU A 295 -5.53 -13.00 -12.25
N ILE A 296 -4.83 -13.66 -11.32
CA ILE A 296 -4.22 -14.98 -11.50
C ILE A 296 -4.57 -15.90 -10.33
N ASP A 297 -4.37 -17.20 -10.48
CA ASP A 297 -4.52 -18.14 -9.36
C ASP A 297 -3.56 -17.78 -8.21
N ASN A 298 -4.05 -17.88 -7.00
CA ASN A 298 -3.27 -17.53 -5.79
C ASN A 298 -1.97 -18.32 -5.67
N ARG A 299 -1.95 -19.59 -6.11
CA ARG A 299 -0.77 -20.47 -6.06
C ARG A 299 0.28 -20.14 -7.12
N GLU A 300 -0.11 -19.43 -8.17
CA GLU A 300 0.80 -18.96 -9.22
C GLU A 300 1.42 -17.60 -8.87
N PHE A 301 0.89 -16.93 -7.83
CA PHE A 301 1.35 -15.61 -7.41
C PHE A 301 2.76 -15.68 -6.80
N LEU A 302 3.74 -15.07 -7.47
CA LEU A 302 5.17 -15.11 -7.09
C LEU A 302 5.73 -16.54 -6.90
N LYS A 303 5.17 -17.50 -7.60
CA LYS A 303 5.58 -18.91 -7.55
C LYS A 303 7.09 -19.05 -7.82
N ASP A 304 7.72 -19.95 -7.10
CA ASP A 304 9.16 -20.22 -7.11
C ASP A 304 10.06 -19.04 -6.63
N ALA A 305 9.52 -17.86 -6.43
CA ALA A 305 10.22 -16.72 -5.83
C ALA A 305 9.89 -16.58 -4.33
N PHE A 306 8.63 -16.84 -3.95
CA PHE A 306 8.17 -16.86 -2.56
C PHE A 306 7.77 -18.27 -2.15
N ILE A 307 7.75 -18.53 -0.86
CA ILE A 307 7.34 -19.81 -0.28
C ILE A 307 5.82 -19.79 -0.11
N HIS A 308 5.14 -20.84 -0.59
CA HIS A 308 3.71 -21.00 -0.41
C HIS A 308 3.41 -21.96 0.73
N ILE A 309 2.49 -21.59 1.63
CA ILE A 309 2.03 -22.41 2.76
C ILE A 309 0.51 -22.40 2.84
N GLN A 310 -0.07 -23.45 3.42
CA GLN A 310 -1.51 -23.63 3.56
C GLN A 310 -1.96 -23.80 5.02
N SER A 311 -0.99 -23.92 5.94
CA SER A 311 -1.27 -24.12 7.37
C SER A 311 -0.22 -23.48 8.25
N GLY A 312 -0.56 -23.19 9.51
CA GLY A 312 0.31 -22.50 10.45
C GLY A 312 1.54 -23.31 10.89
N ASP A 313 1.45 -24.63 10.92
CA ASP A 313 2.56 -25.53 11.26
C ASP A 313 3.72 -25.50 10.25
N GLN A 314 3.46 -25.01 9.03
CA GLN A 314 4.50 -24.85 8.01
C GLN A 314 5.35 -23.57 8.18
N ILE A 315 4.93 -22.63 9.05
CA ILE A 315 5.55 -21.29 9.17
C ILE A 315 7.03 -21.38 9.51
N LYS A 316 7.42 -22.16 10.52
CA LYS A 316 8.84 -22.23 10.95
C LYS A 316 9.75 -22.59 9.79
N ARG A 317 9.43 -23.68 9.08
CA ARG A 317 10.20 -24.14 7.93
C ARG A 317 10.19 -23.10 6.79
N ALA A 318 9.07 -22.46 6.54
CA ALA A 318 8.95 -21.45 5.50
C ALA A 318 9.82 -20.22 5.81
N VAL A 319 9.85 -19.76 7.08
CA VAL A 319 10.71 -18.65 7.53
C VAL A 319 12.19 -19.01 7.35
N GLU A 320 12.61 -20.20 7.72
CA GLU A 320 13.97 -20.69 7.51
C GLU A 320 14.37 -20.65 6.03
N GLN A 321 13.48 -21.10 5.13
CA GLN A 321 13.71 -21.09 3.69
C GLN A 321 13.72 -19.67 3.11
N ALA A 322 12.76 -18.81 3.48
CA ALA A 322 12.66 -17.45 2.96
C ALA A 322 13.83 -16.56 3.43
N THR A 323 14.37 -16.82 4.63
CA THR A 323 15.56 -16.10 5.14
C THR A 323 16.89 -16.65 4.63
N ASN A 324 16.87 -17.78 3.91
CA ASN A 324 18.02 -18.40 3.24
C ASN A 324 17.63 -18.85 1.83
N PRO A 325 17.33 -17.90 0.91
CA PRO A 325 16.78 -18.20 -0.40
C PRO A 325 17.75 -19.01 -1.26
N THR A 326 17.22 -19.98 -2.00
CA THR A 326 18.00 -20.77 -2.95
C THR A 326 18.35 -19.95 -4.20
N PRO A 327 19.40 -20.30 -4.96
CA PRO A 327 19.70 -19.66 -6.23
C PRO A 327 18.51 -19.64 -7.21
N LYS A 328 17.68 -20.68 -7.20
CA LYS A 328 16.44 -20.75 -8.01
C LYS A 328 15.45 -19.66 -7.60
N MET A 329 15.22 -19.50 -6.30
CA MET A 329 14.32 -18.45 -5.78
C MET A 329 14.83 -17.05 -6.15
N VAL A 330 16.15 -16.83 -6.00
CA VAL A 330 16.78 -15.54 -6.36
C VAL A 330 16.57 -15.23 -7.83
N SER A 331 16.89 -16.16 -8.72
CA SER A 331 16.73 -16.02 -10.17
C SER A 331 15.27 -15.72 -10.56
N LYS A 332 14.32 -16.46 -9.96
CA LYS A 332 12.89 -16.26 -10.26
C LYS A 332 12.38 -14.93 -9.73
N ALA A 333 12.83 -14.50 -8.56
CA ALA A 333 12.51 -13.18 -8.02
C ALA A 333 13.09 -12.04 -8.88
N ASP A 334 14.30 -12.20 -9.44
CA ASP A 334 14.88 -11.24 -10.37
C ASP A 334 14.07 -11.13 -11.67
N GLU A 335 13.61 -12.27 -12.20
CA GLU A 335 12.71 -12.31 -13.37
C GLU A 335 11.41 -11.55 -13.10
N TYR A 336 10.75 -11.82 -11.96
CA TYR A 336 9.54 -11.09 -11.57
C TYR A 336 9.80 -9.60 -11.40
N ARG A 337 10.91 -9.20 -10.76
CA ARG A 337 11.26 -7.77 -10.60
C ARG A 337 11.43 -7.06 -11.94
N ALA A 338 12.14 -7.69 -12.87
CA ALA A 338 12.35 -7.12 -14.21
C ALA A 338 11.04 -6.93 -14.99
N ASN A 339 10.10 -7.85 -14.82
CA ASN A 339 8.83 -7.82 -15.55
C ASN A 339 7.78 -6.89 -14.90
N LEU A 340 7.78 -6.79 -13.57
CA LEU A 340 6.71 -6.11 -12.82
C LEU A 340 7.02 -4.64 -12.54
N PHE A 341 8.28 -4.25 -12.41
CA PHE A 341 8.64 -2.92 -11.94
C PHE A 341 9.50 -2.14 -12.93
N TYR A 342 9.21 -0.85 -13.01
CA TYR A 342 10.01 0.10 -13.77
C TYR A 342 10.96 0.84 -12.83
N LYS A 343 12.28 0.70 -13.05
CA LYS A 343 13.34 1.45 -12.36
C LYS A 343 13.14 1.54 -10.83
N LEU A 344 13.60 0.53 -10.12
CA LEU A 344 13.64 0.53 -8.64
C LEU A 344 14.87 1.35 -8.16
N ASP A 345 14.83 2.66 -8.34
CA ASP A 345 15.95 3.59 -8.16
C ASP A 345 15.70 4.75 -7.19
N GLY A 346 14.54 4.73 -6.51
CA GLY A 346 14.16 5.78 -5.55
C GLY A 346 13.78 7.13 -6.17
N LYS A 347 13.45 7.16 -7.47
CA LYS A 347 13.11 8.38 -8.23
C LYS A 347 11.75 8.33 -8.90
N ALA A 348 10.87 7.44 -8.48
CA ALA A 348 9.54 7.32 -9.07
C ALA A 348 8.69 8.57 -8.81
N SER A 349 8.84 9.20 -7.63
CA SER A 349 8.16 10.45 -7.29
C SER A 349 8.63 11.63 -8.16
N GLU A 350 9.93 11.70 -8.47
CA GLU A 350 10.47 12.72 -9.40
C GLU A 350 9.84 12.56 -10.79
N ARG A 351 9.78 11.31 -11.30
CA ARG A 351 9.18 11.01 -12.61
C ARG A 351 7.67 11.32 -12.63
N LEU A 352 6.96 11.05 -11.51
CA LEU A 352 5.55 11.41 -11.39
C LEU A 352 5.36 12.93 -11.49
N ILE A 353 6.12 13.69 -10.71
CA ILE A 353 6.02 15.16 -10.67
C ILE A 353 6.35 15.75 -12.04
N GLN A 354 7.44 15.30 -12.66
CA GLN A 354 7.83 15.75 -13.99
C GLN A 354 6.72 15.48 -15.02
N LYS A 355 6.19 14.25 -15.06
CA LYS A 355 5.14 13.89 -16.02
C LYS A 355 3.84 14.65 -15.75
N MET A 356 3.50 14.85 -14.50
CA MET A 356 2.34 15.65 -14.10
C MET A 356 2.48 17.11 -14.53
N GLU A 357 3.66 17.74 -14.36
CA GLU A 357 3.93 19.10 -14.83
C GLU A 357 3.83 19.19 -16.36
N GLU A 358 4.43 18.23 -17.09
CA GLU A 358 4.32 18.17 -18.56
C GLU A 358 2.85 18.19 -19.00
N LEU A 359 2.03 17.26 -18.47
CA LEU A 359 0.62 17.15 -18.81
C LEU A 359 -0.20 18.39 -18.41
N TYR A 360 0.12 19.00 -17.28
CA TYR A 360 -0.55 20.21 -16.81
C TYR A 360 -0.31 21.39 -17.76
N PHE A 361 0.93 21.60 -18.20
CA PHE A 361 1.28 22.70 -19.11
C PHE A 361 0.86 22.42 -20.55
N GLU A 362 0.94 21.18 -21.04
CA GLU A 362 0.46 20.79 -22.38
C GLU A 362 -1.07 20.95 -22.51
N GLY A 363 -1.83 20.75 -21.43
CA GLY A 363 -3.28 20.90 -21.38
C GLY A 363 -3.80 22.34 -21.51
N GLY A 364 -2.91 23.30 -21.80
CA GLY A 364 -3.30 24.72 -22.04
C GLY A 364 -3.47 25.55 -20.77
N HIS A 365 -3.04 25.05 -19.61
CA HIS A 365 -2.95 25.81 -18.37
C HIS A 365 -1.77 26.81 -18.36
N GLN A 366 -1.33 27.19 -19.58
CA GLN A 366 -0.24 28.13 -19.85
C GLN A 366 -0.70 29.57 -19.68
N ASN A 367 -1.23 30.00 -18.60
CA ASN A 367 -1.31 31.43 -18.37
C ASN A 367 -1.37 31.72 -16.88
N ILE A 368 -0.22 31.60 -16.27
CA ILE A 368 0.04 32.38 -15.07
C ILE A 368 1.33 33.13 -15.34
N PRO A 369 1.25 34.48 -15.58
CA PRO A 369 2.41 35.29 -15.85
C PRO A 369 3.42 35.29 -14.70
#